data_562cd6956ca6deef3c000e2856e674de
#
_entry.id   562cd6956ca6deef3c000e2856e674de
#
_cell.length_a   1.000
_cell.length_b   1.000
_cell.length_c   1.000
_cell.angle_alpha   90.00
_cell.angle_beta   90.00
_cell.angle_gamma   90.00
#
_symmetry.space_group_name_H-M   'P 1'
#
loop_
_entity.id
_entity.type
_entity.pdbx_description
1 polymer ?
#
loop_
_entity_poly.entity_id
_entity_poly.type
_entity_poly.pdbx_seq_one_letter_code
_entity_poly.pdbx_strand_id
1 'polypeptide(L)'
;MDSALAARLDGFKGAGGASLATLASVEQAFSRKLPEELRQILQVSNGTAGVIAGHELQIWSAEEIVAYNRANKVQDDCPAFLMFGSDGGGETYTLDYRTDPPSVVLVADIGFDYASAIPVGADFISFLDRLRDPRSLFDL
;
A
#
# COMPACT_ATOMS: atom_id res chain seq x y z
N MET A 1 4.27 -13.66 10.33
CA MET A 1 3.40 -12.47 10.32
C MET A 1 2.68 -12.41 11.66
N ASP A 2 2.58 -11.22 12.21
CA ASP A 2 1.84 -10.95 13.44
C ASP A 2 0.39 -11.45 13.34
N SER A 3 -0.13 -12.08 14.40
CA SER A 3 -1.48 -12.66 14.37
C SER A 3 -2.58 -11.61 14.22
N ALA A 4 -2.40 -10.42 14.79
CA ALA A 4 -3.37 -9.32 14.63
C ALA A 4 -3.41 -8.82 13.19
N LEU A 5 -2.25 -8.74 12.53
CA LEU A 5 -2.16 -8.39 11.13
C LEU A 5 -2.76 -9.48 10.23
N ALA A 6 -2.45 -10.74 10.53
CA ALA A 6 -2.98 -11.88 9.79
C ALA A 6 -4.52 -11.92 9.84
N ALA A 7 -5.09 -11.63 11.00
CA ALA A 7 -6.55 -11.62 11.16
C ALA A 7 -7.23 -10.58 10.26
N ARG A 8 -6.57 -9.44 10.02
CA ARG A 8 -7.11 -8.38 9.14
C ARG A 8 -7.11 -8.78 7.67
N LEU A 9 -6.27 -9.74 7.30
CA LEU A 9 -6.10 -10.19 5.92
C LEU A 9 -6.65 -11.61 5.70
N ASP A 10 -7.57 -12.04 6.54
CA ASP A 10 -8.19 -13.34 6.41
C ASP A 10 -8.87 -13.47 5.03
N GLY A 11 -8.63 -14.60 4.37
CA GLY A 11 -9.16 -14.86 3.03
C GLY A 11 -8.33 -14.26 1.88
N PHE A 12 -7.29 -13.49 2.17
CA PHE A 12 -6.40 -12.96 1.13
C PHE A 12 -5.58 -14.09 0.52
N LYS A 13 -5.35 -13.99 -0.79
CA LYS A 13 -4.62 -14.98 -1.58
C LYS A 13 -3.47 -14.32 -2.32
N GLY A 14 -2.35 -15.03 -2.44
CA GLY A 14 -1.20 -14.53 -3.14
C GLY A 14 -0.13 -15.59 -3.36
N ALA A 15 0.99 -15.17 -3.90
CA ALA A 15 2.14 -16.02 -4.22
C ALA A 15 3.00 -16.28 -2.98
N GLY A 16 4.11 -16.98 -3.16
CA GLY A 16 5.12 -17.15 -2.11
C GLY A 16 5.75 -15.83 -1.69
N GLY A 17 6.34 -15.79 -0.51
CA GLY A 17 6.85 -14.57 0.09
C GLY A 17 8.11 -14.01 -0.58
N ALA A 18 8.33 -12.70 -0.42
CA ALA A 18 9.55 -12.03 -0.83
C ALA A 18 10.67 -12.28 0.16
N SER A 19 11.90 -12.37 -0.32
CA SER A 19 13.07 -12.45 0.53
C SER A 19 13.40 -11.11 1.18
N LEU A 20 14.17 -11.14 2.27
CA LEU A 20 14.67 -9.90 2.90
C LEU A 20 15.50 -9.07 1.92
N ALA A 21 16.28 -9.74 1.05
CA ALA A 21 17.09 -9.05 0.04
C ALA A 21 16.18 -8.30 -0.96
N THR A 22 15.07 -8.90 -1.39
CA THR A 22 14.12 -8.27 -2.28
C THR A 22 13.48 -7.04 -1.62
N LEU A 23 13.08 -7.14 -0.37
CA LEU A 23 12.51 -6.00 0.37
C LEU A 23 13.54 -4.88 0.55
N ALA A 24 14.78 -5.23 0.87
CA ALA A 24 15.86 -4.25 0.96
C ALA A 24 16.09 -3.52 -0.37
N SER A 25 15.95 -4.23 -1.50
CA SER A 25 16.07 -3.61 -2.83
C SER A 25 14.99 -2.57 -3.09
N VAL A 26 13.75 -2.81 -2.66
CA VAL A 26 12.67 -1.81 -2.77
C VAL A 26 13.01 -0.58 -1.93
N GLU A 27 13.42 -0.79 -0.69
CA GLU A 27 13.75 0.30 0.22
C GLU A 27 14.92 1.15 -0.30
N GLN A 28 15.93 0.49 -0.89
CA GLN A 28 17.05 1.19 -1.52
C GLN A 28 16.65 1.97 -2.77
N ALA A 29 15.76 1.39 -3.57
CA ALA A 29 15.33 2.02 -4.82
C ALA A 29 14.69 3.39 -4.60
N PHE A 30 14.00 3.57 -3.47
CA PHE A 30 13.28 4.81 -3.16
C PHE A 30 13.84 5.56 -1.96
N SER A 31 14.89 5.05 -1.32
CA SER A 31 15.50 5.61 -0.10
C SER A 31 14.45 5.78 1.02
N ARG A 32 13.55 4.82 1.15
CA ARG A 32 12.46 4.82 2.12
C ARG A 32 12.37 3.45 2.80
N LYS A 33 12.04 3.44 4.09
CA LYS A 33 11.70 2.20 4.80
C LYS A 33 10.23 1.92 4.64
N LEU A 34 9.89 0.68 4.23
CA LEU A 34 8.51 0.23 4.21
C LEU A 34 7.98 0.07 5.63
N PRO A 35 6.69 0.34 5.88
CA PRO A 35 6.07 0.00 7.16
C PRO A 35 6.29 -1.47 7.48
N GLU A 36 6.53 -1.78 8.76
CA GLU A 36 6.81 -3.15 9.19
C GLU A 36 5.67 -4.10 8.81
N GLU A 37 4.42 -3.65 8.90
CA GLU A 37 3.25 -4.45 8.53
C GLU A 37 3.28 -4.83 7.06
N LEU A 38 3.61 -3.89 6.18
CA LEU A 38 3.72 -4.17 4.74
C LEU A 38 4.86 -5.13 4.45
N ARG A 39 6.00 -4.98 5.15
CA ARG A 39 7.12 -5.91 5.02
C ARG A 39 6.71 -7.32 5.42
N GLN A 40 6.01 -7.47 6.54
CA GLN A 40 5.54 -8.79 6.99
C GLN A 40 4.57 -9.41 5.99
N ILE A 41 3.66 -8.64 5.42
CA ILE A 41 2.72 -9.12 4.40
C ILE A 41 3.51 -9.64 3.19
N LEU A 42 4.46 -8.88 2.69
CA LEU A 42 5.24 -9.26 1.51
C LEU A 42 6.15 -10.47 1.78
N GLN A 43 6.61 -10.65 3.02
CA GLN A 43 7.40 -11.84 3.41
C GLN A 43 6.56 -13.11 3.39
N VAL A 44 5.26 -13.02 3.65
CA VAL A 44 4.34 -14.16 3.60
C VAL A 44 3.81 -14.37 2.19
N SER A 45 3.50 -13.29 1.49
CA SER A 45 2.92 -13.32 0.15
C SER A 45 3.43 -12.12 -0.63
N ASN A 46 4.27 -12.36 -1.61
CA ASN A 46 4.83 -11.29 -2.44
C ASN A 46 3.80 -10.84 -3.49
N GLY A 47 2.89 -10.02 -3.04
CA GLY A 47 1.67 -9.65 -3.75
C GLY A 47 0.50 -10.48 -3.25
N THR A 48 -0.59 -9.83 -2.89
CA THR A 48 -1.79 -10.49 -2.40
C THR A 48 -3.01 -9.65 -2.74
N ALA A 49 -4.18 -10.28 -2.76
CA ALA A 49 -5.43 -9.58 -3.03
C ALA A 49 -6.58 -10.20 -2.27
N GLY A 50 -7.52 -9.37 -1.88
CA GLY A 50 -8.73 -9.78 -1.20
C GLY A 50 -9.70 -8.62 -1.02
N VAL A 51 -10.75 -8.87 -0.25
CA VAL A 51 -11.80 -7.88 0.02
C VAL A 51 -11.99 -7.76 1.53
N ILE A 52 -12.03 -6.52 2.02
CA ILE A 52 -12.31 -6.23 3.42
C ILE A 52 -13.58 -5.36 3.45
N ALA A 53 -14.66 -5.90 4.02
CA ALA A 53 -15.94 -5.20 4.18
C ALA A 53 -16.43 -4.52 2.89
N GLY A 54 -16.25 -5.20 1.75
CA GLY A 54 -16.62 -4.68 0.43
C GLY A 54 -15.55 -3.84 -0.26
N HIS A 55 -14.47 -3.49 0.42
CA HIS A 55 -13.35 -2.76 -0.18
C HIS A 55 -12.35 -3.74 -0.77
N GLU A 56 -12.08 -3.62 -2.07
CA GLU A 56 -11.03 -4.40 -2.72
C GLU A 56 -9.67 -3.85 -2.32
N LEU A 57 -8.76 -4.76 -2.00
CA LEU A 57 -7.38 -4.41 -1.67
C LEU A 57 -6.46 -5.36 -2.44
N GLN A 58 -5.72 -4.80 -3.38
CA GLN A 58 -4.63 -5.46 -4.08
C GLN A 58 -3.33 -4.87 -3.57
N ILE A 59 -2.52 -5.67 -2.88
CA ILE A 59 -1.18 -5.27 -2.48
C ILE A 59 -0.22 -5.82 -3.51
N TRP A 60 0.53 -4.94 -4.17
CA TRP A 60 1.46 -5.32 -5.23
C TRP A 60 2.64 -6.09 -4.69
N SER A 61 3.25 -6.92 -5.54
CA SER A 61 4.54 -7.54 -5.23
C SER A 61 5.62 -6.47 -5.08
N ALA A 62 6.72 -6.85 -4.44
CA ALA A 62 7.88 -5.95 -4.30
C ALA A 62 8.36 -5.45 -5.67
N GLU A 63 8.41 -6.35 -6.66
CA GLU A 63 8.83 -6.01 -8.02
C GLU A 63 7.85 -5.03 -8.70
N GLU A 64 6.55 -5.24 -8.52
CA GLU A 64 5.51 -4.35 -9.05
C GLU A 64 5.54 -2.98 -8.40
N ILE A 65 5.81 -2.90 -7.10
CA ILE A 65 5.96 -1.62 -6.42
C ILE A 65 7.04 -0.78 -7.11
N VAL A 66 8.20 -1.37 -7.36
CA VAL A 66 9.29 -0.67 -8.06
C VAL A 66 8.86 -0.29 -9.48
N ALA A 67 8.34 -1.26 -10.23
CA ALA A 67 8.01 -1.07 -11.65
C ALA A 67 6.93 0.00 -11.85
N TYR A 68 5.84 -0.06 -11.07
CA TYR A 68 4.71 0.86 -11.25
C TYR A 68 5.04 2.29 -10.82
N ASN A 69 5.79 2.45 -9.72
CA ASN A 69 6.23 3.78 -9.32
C ASN A 69 7.15 4.42 -10.36
N ARG A 70 8.06 3.66 -10.94
CA ARG A 70 8.97 4.16 -11.98
C ARG A 70 8.25 4.43 -13.28
N ALA A 71 7.36 3.54 -13.71
CA ALA A 71 6.62 3.70 -14.96
C ALA A 71 5.74 4.96 -14.94
N ASN A 72 5.16 5.28 -13.78
CA ASN A 72 4.30 6.45 -13.61
C ASN A 72 5.05 7.69 -13.15
N LYS A 73 6.35 7.60 -12.94
CA LYS A 73 7.21 8.72 -12.50
C LYS A 73 6.68 9.38 -11.23
N VAL A 74 6.21 8.57 -10.31
CA VAL A 74 5.53 9.05 -9.10
C VAL A 74 6.43 10.00 -8.31
N GLN A 75 7.69 9.62 -8.10
CA GLN A 75 8.62 10.39 -7.27
C GLN A 75 9.14 11.64 -7.97
N ASP A 76 8.96 11.77 -9.28
CA ASP A 76 9.27 13.01 -10.01
C ASP A 76 8.28 14.11 -9.65
N ASP A 77 7.00 13.77 -9.53
CA ASP A 77 5.92 14.71 -9.22
C ASP A 77 5.64 14.81 -7.72
N CYS A 78 5.66 13.67 -7.04
CA CYS A 78 5.38 13.57 -5.60
C CYS A 78 6.47 12.75 -4.91
N PRO A 79 7.63 13.34 -4.59
CA PRO A 79 8.76 12.61 -4.00
C PRO A 79 8.43 11.84 -2.72
N ALA A 80 7.44 12.31 -1.96
CA ALA A 80 7.05 11.69 -0.70
C ALA A 80 6.04 10.55 -0.86
N PHE A 81 5.55 10.29 -2.08
CA PHE A 81 4.61 9.21 -2.34
C PHE A 81 5.33 7.92 -2.76
N LEU A 82 4.84 6.80 -2.27
CA LEU A 82 5.22 5.47 -2.74
C LEU A 82 3.95 4.63 -2.87
N MET A 83 3.50 4.40 -4.09
CA MET A 83 2.32 3.60 -4.37
C MET A 83 2.61 2.14 -4.07
N PHE A 84 1.69 1.43 -3.41
CA PHE A 84 1.90 0.03 -3.03
C PHE A 84 0.74 -0.90 -3.39
N GLY A 85 -0.39 -0.38 -3.84
CA GLY A 85 -1.53 -1.23 -4.12
C GLY A 85 -2.65 -0.50 -4.83
N SER A 86 -3.74 -1.22 -5.10
CA SER A 86 -4.87 -0.70 -5.86
C SER A 86 -6.19 -1.12 -5.23
N ASP A 87 -7.22 -0.30 -5.41
CA ASP A 87 -8.60 -0.65 -5.04
C ASP A 87 -9.34 -1.39 -6.16
N GLY A 88 -8.67 -1.65 -7.29
CA GLY A 88 -9.27 -2.31 -8.45
C GLY A 88 -10.15 -1.40 -9.31
N GLY A 89 -10.37 -0.16 -8.91
CA GLY A 89 -11.30 0.77 -9.56
C GLY A 89 -10.65 2.06 -10.08
N GLY A 90 -9.35 2.07 -10.32
CA GLY A 90 -8.66 3.25 -10.86
C GLY A 90 -8.06 4.16 -9.79
N GLU A 91 -8.08 3.73 -8.54
CA GLU A 91 -7.45 4.44 -7.43
C GLU A 91 -6.32 3.59 -6.86
N THR A 92 -5.28 4.26 -6.36
CA THR A 92 -4.07 3.60 -5.86
C THR A 92 -3.88 3.90 -4.38
N TYR A 93 -3.63 2.87 -3.59
CA TYR A 93 -3.22 3.04 -2.21
C TYR A 93 -1.74 3.40 -2.16
N THR A 94 -1.42 4.47 -1.45
CA THR A 94 -0.12 5.12 -1.51
C THR A 94 0.38 5.41 -0.10
N LEU A 95 1.65 5.13 0.15
CA LEU A 95 2.33 5.55 1.36
C LEU A 95 2.73 7.02 1.20
N ASP A 96 2.39 7.83 2.19
CA ASP A 96 2.71 9.26 2.21
C ASP A 96 3.77 9.53 3.28
N TYR A 97 5.00 9.72 2.84
CA TYR A 97 6.15 9.93 3.72
C TYR A 97 6.31 11.37 4.18
N ARG A 98 5.31 12.23 3.95
CA ARG A 98 5.31 13.56 4.59
C ARG A 98 5.08 13.47 6.10
N THR A 99 4.63 12.32 6.57
CA THR A 99 4.52 12.02 8.00
C THR A 99 5.42 10.84 8.38
N ASP A 100 5.74 10.68 9.65
CA ASP A 100 6.50 9.55 10.20
C ASP A 100 5.77 9.02 11.45
N PRO A 101 5.26 7.78 11.41
CA PRO A 101 5.27 6.83 10.30
C PRO A 101 4.50 7.34 9.08
N PRO A 102 4.74 6.77 7.88
CA PRO A 102 3.99 7.21 6.71
C PRO A 102 2.49 6.91 6.88
N SER A 103 1.67 7.87 6.48
CA SER A 103 0.23 7.66 6.39
C SER A 103 -0.11 6.94 5.09
N VAL A 104 -1.35 6.45 4.98
CA VAL A 104 -1.86 5.87 3.74
C VAL A 104 -2.89 6.82 3.16
N VAL A 105 -2.75 7.09 1.87
CA VAL A 105 -3.67 7.95 1.12
C VAL A 105 -4.15 7.21 -0.13
N LEU A 106 -5.30 7.61 -0.63
CA LEU A 106 -5.87 7.11 -1.88
C LEU A 106 -5.69 8.19 -2.93
N VAL A 107 -5.10 7.83 -4.07
CA VAL A 107 -4.86 8.77 -5.17
C VAL A 107 -5.35 8.16 -6.48
N ALA A 108 -5.81 9.01 -7.41
CA ALA A 108 -6.19 8.55 -8.74
C ALA A 108 -4.96 8.02 -9.48
N ASP A 109 -5.16 6.99 -10.31
CA ASP A 109 -4.08 6.42 -11.13
C ASP A 109 -3.53 7.44 -12.14
N ILE A 110 -4.37 8.38 -12.54
CA ILE A 110 -4.01 9.44 -13.51
C ILE A 110 -4.17 10.80 -12.82
N GLY A 111 -3.17 11.67 -12.96
CA GLY A 111 -3.24 13.03 -12.44
C GLY A 111 -3.09 13.10 -10.92
N PHE A 112 -2.34 12.19 -10.35
CA PHE A 112 -2.08 12.20 -8.90
C PHE A 112 -1.29 13.44 -8.50
N ASP A 113 -1.63 14.03 -7.36
CA ASP A 113 -0.87 15.10 -6.71
C ASP A 113 -1.14 15.08 -5.20
N TYR A 114 -0.39 15.88 -4.44
CA TYR A 114 -0.56 15.93 -2.99
C TYR A 114 -1.94 16.46 -2.59
N ALA A 115 -2.47 17.43 -3.33
CA ALA A 115 -3.72 18.10 -2.97
C ALA A 115 -4.94 17.20 -3.16
N SER A 116 -4.91 16.30 -4.14
CA SER A 116 -6.03 15.40 -4.43
C SER A 116 -5.99 14.10 -3.64
N ALA A 117 -4.94 13.85 -2.87
CA ALA A 117 -4.81 12.64 -2.07
C ALA A 117 -5.84 12.62 -0.94
N ILE A 118 -6.51 11.48 -0.77
CA ILE A 118 -7.55 11.28 0.24
C ILE A 118 -6.96 10.46 1.39
N PRO A 119 -6.86 11.00 2.61
CA PRO A 119 -6.33 10.24 3.75
C PRO A 119 -7.23 9.04 4.07
N VAL A 120 -6.66 7.86 4.20
CA VAL A 120 -7.39 6.64 4.57
C VAL A 120 -6.78 5.92 5.76
N GLY A 121 -5.72 6.45 6.34
CA GLY A 121 -5.14 5.93 7.59
C GLY A 121 -3.92 6.72 8.01
N ALA A 122 -3.82 7.01 9.31
CA ALA A 122 -2.65 7.73 9.87
C ALA A 122 -1.39 6.86 9.82
N ASP A 123 -1.55 5.55 9.81
CA ASP A 123 -0.50 4.55 9.63
C ASP A 123 -1.09 3.33 8.91
N PHE A 124 -0.26 2.30 8.70
CA PHE A 124 -0.70 1.13 7.92
C PHE A 124 -1.80 0.33 8.62
N ILE A 125 -1.71 0.15 9.93
CA ILE A 125 -2.75 -0.58 10.68
C ILE A 125 -4.07 0.20 10.67
N SER A 126 -4.02 1.50 10.89
CA SER A 126 -5.22 2.36 10.84
C SER A 126 -5.89 2.31 9.47
N PHE A 127 -5.10 2.22 8.40
CA PHE A 127 -5.61 2.01 7.04
C PHE A 127 -6.38 0.71 6.93
N LEU A 128 -5.81 -0.41 7.37
CA LEU A 128 -6.50 -1.70 7.33
C LEU A 128 -7.79 -1.67 8.17
N ASP A 129 -7.76 -1.02 9.31
CA ASP A 129 -8.95 -0.86 10.15
C ASP A 129 -10.00 0.04 9.50
N ARG A 130 -9.60 1.08 8.76
CA ARG A 130 -10.54 1.90 8.00
C ARG A 130 -11.28 1.08 6.94
N LEU A 131 -10.61 0.14 6.29
CA LEU A 131 -11.24 -0.74 5.31
C LEU A 131 -12.31 -1.67 5.93
N ARG A 132 -12.28 -1.90 7.22
CA ARG A 132 -13.31 -2.68 7.92
C ARG A 132 -14.63 -1.93 8.06
N ASP A 133 -14.63 -0.63 7.85
CA ASP A 133 -15.84 0.18 7.74
C ASP A 133 -16.33 0.08 6.29
N PRO A 134 -17.55 -0.43 6.04
CA PRO A 134 -18.03 -0.64 4.68
C PRO A 134 -18.40 0.65 3.93
N ARG A 135 -18.38 1.80 4.60
CA ARG A 135 -18.68 3.08 3.92
C ARG A 135 -17.60 3.40 2.90
N SER A 136 -17.99 4.10 1.83
CA SER A 136 -17.06 4.57 0.81
C SER A 136 -15.87 5.31 1.43
N LEU A 137 -14.67 5.09 0.87
CA LEU A 137 -13.46 5.80 1.32
C LEU A 137 -13.54 7.31 1.03
N PHE A 138 -14.46 7.73 0.18
CA PHE A 138 -14.69 9.14 -0.14
C PHE A 138 -15.69 9.80 0.83
N ASP A 139 -16.36 9.03 1.69
CA ASP A 139 -17.38 9.51 2.63
C ASP A 139 -16.75 9.68 4.03
N LEU A 140 -15.95 10.69 4.20
CA LEU A 140 -15.31 10.98 5.50
C LEU A 140 -15.86 12.23 6.15
#